data_57d71dda6ce93813ed4e9ad482ca7b64
#
_entry.id   57d71dda6ce93813ed4e9ad482ca7b64
#
_cell.length_a   1.000
_cell.length_b   1.000
_cell.length_c   1.000
_cell.angle_alpha   90.00
_cell.angle_beta   90.00
_cell.angle_gamma   90.00
#
_symmetry.space_group_name_H-M   'P 1'
#
loop_
_entity.id
_entity.type
_entity.pdbx_description
1 polymer ?
#
loop_
_entity_poly.entity_id
_entity_poly.type
_entity_poly.pdbx_seq_one_letter_code
_entity_poly.pdbx_strand_id
1 'polypeptide(L)'
;MVLLRSFARHPVLPTFRERFGLRAAAIAAYPMYRGLARLAGMEILPTGTTIAEQLATLKERWADFDFFYVHVKRTDTAGEDGDFAAKVKAIEEVDRALPALVSLRPDVLAVTGDHSTPATLRAHSWHPVPVLLWAKTCRPDTVTTFGERACAAGGLGHLAGRELLTVMLAHAGRLTKFGA
;
A
#
# COMPACT_ATOMS: atom_id res chain seq x y z
N MET A 1 19.81 2.67 26.38
CA MET A 1 20.77 2.54 25.27
C MET A 1 20.00 2.70 23.97
N VAL A 2 20.38 3.66 23.11
CA VAL A 2 19.78 3.82 21.77
C VAL A 2 20.68 3.10 20.77
N LEU A 3 20.13 2.11 20.05
CA LEU A 3 20.84 1.39 19.01
C LEU A 3 20.49 2.01 17.64
N LEU A 4 21.46 2.70 17.04
CA LEU A 4 21.37 3.19 15.66
C LEU A 4 21.85 2.09 14.73
N ARG A 5 20.91 1.49 13.95
CA ARG A 5 21.26 0.43 12.98
C ARG A 5 21.78 0.98 11.66
N SER A 6 21.27 2.13 11.25
CA SER A 6 21.72 2.80 10.02
C SER A 6 21.40 4.28 10.08
N PHE A 7 22.18 5.08 9.40
CA PHE A 7 21.94 6.50 9.19
C PHE A 7 22.40 6.88 7.77
N ALA A 8 21.72 7.87 7.20
CA ALA A 8 22.09 8.43 5.90
C ALA A 8 21.84 9.93 5.92
N ARG A 9 22.43 10.65 4.96
CA ARG A 9 22.05 12.04 4.73
C ARG A 9 20.58 12.11 4.34
N HIS A 10 19.88 13.12 4.85
CA HIS A 10 18.51 13.37 4.46
C HIS A 10 18.43 13.58 2.93
N PRO A 11 17.74 12.71 2.18
CA PRO A 11 17.65 12.88 0.74
C PRO A 11 16.77 14.08 0.40
N VAL A 12 17.18 14.85 -0.62
CA VAL A 12 16.31 15.85 -1.24
C VAL A 12 15.55 15.15 -2.35
N LEU A 13 14.27 14.93 -2.13
CA LEU A 13 13.39 14.26 -3.09
C LEU A 13 12.32 15.25 -3.58
N PRO A 14 11.90 15.19 -4.85
CA PRO A 14 10.72 15.91 -5.27
C PRO A 14 9.51 15.41 -4.47
N THR A 15 8.66 16.32 -4.05
CA THR A 15 7.42 15.96 -3.33
C THR A 15 6.49 15.15 -4.23
N PHE A 16 5.57 14.42 -3.61
CA PHE A 16 4.55 13.64 -4.32
C PHE A 16 3.74 14.55 -5.28
N ARG A 17 3.44 15.77 -4.83
CA ARG A 17 2.73 16.75 -5.64
C ARG A 17 3.54 17.23 -6.85
N GLU A 18 4.83 17.54 -6.66
CA GLU A 18 5.71 17.95 -7.76
C GLU A 18 5.90 16.84 -8.80
N ARG A 19 6.01 15.60 -8.34
CA ARG A 19 6.27 14.47 -9.22
C ARG A 19 5.02 13.91 -9.91
N PHE A 20 3.89 13.89 -9.23
CA PHE A 20 2.69 13.20 -9.69
C PHE A 20 1.45 14.12 -9.82
N GLY A 21 1.55 15.39 -9.42
CA GLY A 21 0.44 16.33 -9.47
C GLY A 21 -0.68 16.04 -8.47
N LEU A 22 -0.49 15.17 -7.47
CA LEU A 22 -1.51 14.73 -6.53
C LEU A 22 -1.28 15.30 -5.13
N ARG A 23 -2.36 15.70 -4.46
CA ARG A 23 -2.37 15.92 -3.01
C ARG A 23 -2.42 14.54 -2.36
N ALA A 24 -1.39 14.19 -1.62
CA ALA A 24 -1.25 12.85 -1.07
C ALA A 24 -1.22 12.85 0.45
N ALA A 25 -1.92 11.89 1.06
CA ALA A 25 -1.91 11.64 2.49
C ALA A 25 -1.45 10.22 2.82
N ALA A 26 -0.78 10.07 3.96
CA ALA A 26 -0.39 8.78 4.51
C ALA A 26 -1.10 8.52 5.85
N ILE A 27 -1.67 7.34 5.97
CA ILE A 27 -2.33 6.80 7.15
C ILE A 27 -1.54 5.58 7.59
N ALA A 28 -0.61 5.79 8.50
CA ALA A 28 0.31 4.76 8.98
C ALA A 28 0.57 4.94 10.48
N ALA A 29 0.43 3.87 11.25
CA ALA A 29 0.74 3.89 12.69
C ALA A 29 2.26 3.80 12.93
N TYR A 30 2.99 3.07 12.09
CA TYR A 30 4.41 2.79 12.29
C TYR A 30 5.31 3.99 11.90
N PRO A 31 6.21 4.45 12.79
CA PRO A 31 6.96 5.70 12.60
C PRO A 31 7.83 5.75 11.33
N MET A 32 8.41 4.62 10.91
CA MET A 32 9.26 4.55 9.72
C MET A 32 8.48 4.93 8.45
N TYR A 33 7.29 4.36 8.25
CA TYR A 33 6.46 4.69 7.08
C TYR A 33 5.93 6.12 7.11
N ARG A 34 5.64 6.64 8.31
CA ARG A 34 5.32 8.07 8.48
C ARG A 34 6.49 8.96 8.07
N GLY A 35 7.71 8.57 8.45
CA GLY A 35 8.93 9.27 8.06
C GLY A 35 9.15 9.27 6.55
N LEU A 36 9.04 8.10 5.91
CA LEU A 36 9.18 7.96 4.45
C LEU A 36 8.11 8.75 3.69
N ALA A 37 6.86 8.68 4.13
CA ALA A 37 5.78 9.45 3.52
C ALA A 37 6.02 10.97 3.64
N ARG A 38 6.51 11.45 4.79
CA ARG A 38 6.89 12.85 4.97
C ARG A 38 8.04 13.26 4.06
N LEU A 39 9.05 12.41 3.89
CA LEU A 39 10.14 12.65 2.92
C LEU A 39 9.64 12.77 1.49
N ALA A 40 8.61 12.02 1.14
CA ALA A 40 7.93 12.11 -0.15
C ALA A 40 6.95 13.31 -0.25
N GLY A 41 6.84 14.16 0.76
CA GLY A 41 5.96 15.32 0.77
C GLY A 41 4.47 14.99 0.93
N MET A 42 4.14 13.82 1.50
CA MET A 42 2.77 13.45 1.84
C MET A 42 2.38 14.03 3.20
N GLU A 43 1.11 14.40 3.36
CA GLU A 43 0.55 14.75 4.67
C GLU A 43 0.38 13.50 5.53
N ILE A 44 0.82 13.56 6.80
CA ILE A 44 0.66 12.45 7.75
C ILE A 44 -0.60 12.67 8.56
N LEU A 45 -1.59 11.85 8.32
CA LEU A 45 -2.85 11.92 9.05
C LEU A 45 -2.74 11.18 10.38
N PRO A 46 -3.17 11.79 11.50
CA PRO A 46 -3.27 11.11 12.78
C PRO A 46 -4.24 9.92 12.68
N THR A 47 -3.82 8.77 13.19
CA THR A 47 -4.65 7.56 13.17
C THR A 47 -4.29 6.64 14.34
N GLY A 48 -5.19 5.72 14.68
CA GLY A 48 -4.92 4.60 15.57
C GLY A 48 -4.13 3.48 14.89
N THR A 49 -4.05 2.34 15.57
CA THR A 49 -3.23 1.20 15.14
C THR A 49 -4.02 0.10 14.42
N THR A 50 -5.35 0.14 14.54
CA THR A 50 -6.24 -0.84 13.90
C THR A 50 -6.65 -0.39 12.50
N ILE A 51 -6.96 -1.35 11.62
CA ILE A 51 -7.46 -1.03 10.28
C ILE A 51 -8.79 -0.24 10.34
N ALA A 52 -9.63 -0.50 11.31
CA ALA A 52 -10.88 0.23 11.49
C ALA A 52 -10.65 1.72 11.79
N GLU A 53 -9.71 2.04 12.68
CA GLU A 53 -9.33 3.44 12.98
C GLU A 53 -8.69 4.12 11.76
N GLN A 54 -7.84 3.39 11.02
CA GLN A 54 -7.21 3.90 9.80
C GLN A 54 -8.25 4.23 8.73
N LEU A 55 -9.24 3.35 8.52
CA LEU A 55 -10.33 3.60 7.57
C LEU A 55 -11.30 4.69 8.04
N ALA A 56 -11.49 4.86 9.35
CA ALA A 56 -12.24 6.00 9.87
C ALA A 56 -11.55 7.33 9.52
N THR A 57 -10.24 7.44 9.74
CA THR A 57 -9.43 8.59 9.34
C THR A 57 -9.50 8.83 7.83
N LEU A 58 -9.37 7.76 7.03
CA LEU A 58 -9.47 7.85 5.57
C LEU A 58 -10.83 8.39 5.14
N LYS A 59 -11.92 7.88 5.70
CA LYS A 59 -13.29 8.31 5.39
C LYS A 59 -13.52 9.79 5.75
N GLU A 60 -13.06 10.22 6.91
CA GLU A 60 -13.17 11.61 7.38
C GLU A 60 -12.46 12.58 6.42
N ARG A 61 -11.30 12.19 5.91
CA ARG A 61 -10.44 13.05 5.09
C ARG A 61 -10.53 12.75 3.59
N TRP A 62 -11.54 11.94 3.16
CA TRP A 62 -11.64 11.42 1.79
C TRP A 62 -11.65 12.52 0.71
N ALA A 63 -12.34 13.63 0.96
CA ALA A 63 -12.47 14.72 0.00
C ALA A 63 -11.24 15.65 -0.07
N ASP A 64 -10.32 15.56 0.88
CA ASP A 64 -9.21 16.50 1.01
C ASP A 64 -8.02 16.15 0.11
N PHE A 65 -7.90 14.89 -0.30
CA PHE A 65 -6.73 14.36 -0.99
C PHE A 65 -7.09 13.59 -2.26
N ASP A 66 -6.13 13.53 -3.17
CA ASP A 66 -6.25 12.79 -4.44
C ASP A 66 -5.65 11.38 -4.32
N PHE A 67 -4.79 11.14 -3.34
CA PHE A 67 -4.12 9.85 -3.10
C PHE A 67 -3.98 9.56 -1.60
N PHE A 68 -4.29 8.35 -1.22
CA PHE A 68 -4.08 7.84 0.14
C PHE A 68 -3.17 6.62 0.14
N TYR A 69 -2.14 6.68 0.98
CA TYR A 69 -1.31 5.54 1.33
C TYR A 69 -1.74 5.03 2.70
N VAL A 70 -2.36 3.86 2.75
CA VAL A 70 -2.79 3.22 4.01
C VAL A 70 -1.89 2.03 4.30
N HIS A 71 -1.25 2.02 5.46
CA HIS A 71 -0.26 1.00 5.82
C HIS A 71 -0.69 0.20 7.05
N VAL A 72 -0.78 -1.12 6.90
CA VAL A 72 -1.10 -2.08 7.96
C VAL A 72 0.14 -2.87 8.34
N LYS A 73 0.76 -2.58 9.49
CA LYS A 73 2.01 -3.20 9.95
C LYS A 73 1.84 -4.61 10.53
N ARG A 74 0.66 -4.96 11.06
CA ARG A 74 0.44 -6.20 11.82
C ARG A 74 0.74 -7.48 11.04
N THR A 75 0.53 -7.49 9.72
CA THR A 75 0.82 -8.64 8.88
C THR A 75 2.32 -8.96 8.82
N ASP A 76 3.14 -7.91 8.77
CA ASP A 76 4.59 -8.04 8.79
C ASP A 76 5.10 -8.46 10.18
N THR A 77 4.65 -7.79 11.24
CA THR A 77 5.03 -8.14 12.62
C THR A 77 4.75 -9.62 12.92
N ALA A 78 3.56 -10.11 12.62
CA ALA A 78 3.21 -11.52 12.82
C ALA A 78 4.09 -12.47 11.98
N GLY A 79 4.51 -12.04 10.79
CA GLY A 79 5.49 -12.77 9.98
C GLY A 79 6.87 -12.85 10.63
N GLU A 80 7.40 -11.72 11.13
CA GLU A 80 8.68 -11.65 11.86
C GLU A 80 8.67 -12.49 13.14
N ASP A 81 7.55 -12.50 13.88
CA ASP A 81 7.35 -13.31 15.07
C ASP A 81 7.22 -14.81 14.75
N GLY A 82 6.95 -15.16 13.50
CA GLY A 82 6.70 -16.54 13.08
C GLY A 82 5.31 -17.06 13.47
N ASP A 83 4.40 -16.15 13.84
CA ASP A 83 3.03 -16.48 14.21
C ASP A 83 2.13 -16.49 12.97
N PHE A 84 2.01 -17.68 12.36
CA PHE A 84 1.19 -17.87 11.18
C PHE A 84 -0.29 -17.57 11.44
N ALA A 85 -0.82 -17.98 12.59
CA ALA A 85 -2.24 -17.78 12.93
C ALA A 85 -2.55 -16.28 13.12
N ALA A 86 -1.68 -15.54 13.81
CA ALA A 86 -1.82 -14.09 13.95
C ALA A 86 -1.71 -13.38 12.59
N LYS A 87 -0.83 -13.85 11.69
CA LYS A 87 -0.69 -13.31 10.34
C LYS A 87 -1.97 -13.51 9.51
N VAL A 88 -2.53 -14.71 9.52
CA VAL A 88 -3.81 -15.01 8.86
C VAL A 88 -4.91 -14.09 9.40
N LYS A 89 -5.04 -14.00 10.73
CA LYS A 89 -6.02 -13.11 11.37
C LYS A 89 -5.87 -11.65 10.94
N ALA A 90 -4.63 -11.15 10.87
CA ALA A 90 -4.36 -9.78 10.44
C ALA A 90 -4.77 -9.54 8.98
N ILE A 91 -4.53 -10.51 8.08
CA ILE A 91 -4.97 -10.44 6.67
C ILE A 91 -6.50 -10.45 6.59
N GLU A 92 -7.17 -11.34 7.31
CA GLU A 92 -8.64 -11.42 7.36
C GLU A 92 -9.27 -10.15 7.94
N GLU A 93 -8.62 -9.48 8.90
CA GLU A 93 -9.08 -8.19 9.43
C GLU A 93 -9.06 -7.11 8.34
N VAL A 94 -8.04 -7.10 7.49
CA VAL A 94 -7.97 -6.18 6.33
C VAL A 94 -9.05 -6.53 5.32
N ASP A 95 -9.21 -7.80 4.97
CA ASP A 95 -10.22 -8.26 4.01
C ASP A 95 -11.64 -7.84 4.44
N ARG A 96 -11.99 -8.08 5.70
CA ARG A 96 -13.28 -7.65 6.27
C ARG A 96 -13.51 -6.14 6.23
N ALA A 97 -12.45 -5.35 6.19
CA ALA A 97 -12.53 -3.89 6.14
C ALA A 97 -12.63 -3.32 4.72
N LEU A 98 -12.23 -4.10 3.69
CA LEU A 98 -12.24 -3.65 2.29
C LEU A 98 -13.61 -3.14 1.79
N PRO A 99 -14.77 -3.74 2.13
CA PRO A 99 -16.06 -3.22 1.71
C PRO A 99 -16.31 -1.76 2.12
N ALA A 100 -15.84 -1.36 3.31
CA ALA A 100 -15.96 0.03 3.76
C ALA A 100 -15.11 0.98 2.89
N LEU A 101 -13.92 0.55 2.48
CA LEU A 101 -13.06 1.30 1.56
C LEU A 101 -13.69 1.40 0.16
N VAL A 102 -14.18 0.29 -0.37
CA VAL A 102 -14.84 0.25 -1.69
C VAL A 102 -16.09 1.14 -1.71
N SER A 103 -16.82 1.26 -0.59
CA SER A 103 -18.00 2.13 -0.49
C SER A 103 -17.69 3.61 -0.68
N LEU A 104 -16.43 4.04 -0.51
CA LEU A 104 -15.96 5.40 -0.81
C LEU A 104 -15.80 5.67 -2.31
N ARG A 105 -15.95 4.65 -3.15
CA ARG A 105 -15.88 4.70 -4.62
C ARG A 105 -14.57 5.30 -5.14
N PRO A 106 -13.40 4.74 -4.78
CA PRO A 106 -12.15 5.18 -5.37
C PRO A 106 -12.19 4.98 -6.89
N ASP A 107 -11.55 5.87 -7.66
CA ASP A 107 -11.37 5.66 -9.10
C ASP A 107 -10.40 4.51 -9.38
N VAL A 108 -9.40 4.36 -8.53
CA VAL A 108 -8.41 3.27 -8.56
C VAL A 108 -8.14 2.78 -7.15
N LEU A 109 -8.13 1.47 -6.98
CA LEU A 109 -7.74 0.80 -5.73
C LEU A 109 -6.61 -0.17 -6.02
N ALA A 110 -5.53 -0.08 -5.26
CA ALA A 110 -4.47 -1.07 -5.24
C ALA A 110 -4.33 -1.68 -3.85
N VAL A 111 -4.22 -3.00 -3.78
CA VAL A 111 -3.91 -3.74 -2.55
C VAL A 111 -2.65 -4.56 -2.81
N THR A 112 -1.63 -4.40 -1.97
CA THR A 112 -0.35 -5.09 -2.13
C THR A 112 0.42 -5.12 -0.80
N GLY A 113 1.54 -5.83 -0.76
CA GLY A 113 2.58 -5.70 0.27
C GLY A 113 3.76 -4.90 -0.25
N ASP A 114 4.55 -4.33 0.64
CA ASP A 114 5.83 -3.69 0.32
C ASP A 114 6.96 -4.73 0.18
N HIS A 115 6.86 -5.83 0.90
CA HIS A 115 7.74 -7.01 0.83
C HIS A 115 7.04 -8.25 1.41
N SER A 116 7.59 -9.42 1.12
CA SER A 116 7.18 -10.67 1.74
C SER A 116 7.88 -10.86 3.10
N THR A 117 7.11 -11.30 4.10
CA THR A 117 7.60 -11.70 5.43
C THR A 117 6.96 -13.04 5.82
N PRO A 118 7.41 -14.16 5.24
CA PRO A 118 6.84 -15.48 5.53
C PRO A 118 7.04 -15.85 7.01
N ALA A 119 5.98 -16.27 7.69
CA ALA A 119 6.05 -16.68 9.09
C ALA A 119 7.02 -17.86 9.32
N THR A 120 7.18 -18.72 8.32
CA THR A 120 8.13 -19.84 8.37
C THR A 120 9.59 -19.39 8.36
N LEU A 121 9.90 -18.24 7.75
CA LEU A 121 11.26 -17.69 7.70
C LEU A 121 11.54 -16.71 8.83
N ARG A 122 10.51 -16.15 9.46
CA ARG A 122 10.63 -15.10 10.51
C ARG A 122 11.51 -13.92 10.08
N ALA A 123 11.49 -13.61 8.79
CA ALA A 123 12.32 -12.58 8.18
C ALA A 123 11.73 -12.16 6.84
N HIS A 124 12.16 -10.99 6.36
CA HIS A 124 11.85 -10.57 5.00
C HIS A 124 12.46 -11.53 3.98
N SER A 125 11.77 -11.71 2.87
CA SER A 125 12.25 -12.54 1.77
C SER A 125 12.15 -11.83 0.43
N TRP A 126 12.83 -12.38 -0.58
CA TRP A 126 12.89 -11.84 -1.95
C TRP A 126 11.69 -12.21 -2.82
N HIS A 127 10.73 -12.95 -2.28
CA HIS A 127 9.57 -13.40 -3.05
C HIS A 127 8.72 -12.20 -3.48
N PRO A 128 8.19 -12.22 -4.71
CA PRO A 128 7.23 -11.23 -5.14
C PRO A 128 5.99 -11.20 -4.24
N VAL A 129 5.42 -10.03 -4.05
CA VAL A 129 4.16 -9.85 -3.33
C VAL A 129 2.98 -9.83 -4.31
N PRO A 130 1.79 -10.29 -3.91
CA PRO A 130 0.61 -10.19 -4.75
C PRO A 130 0.18 -8.73 -4.91
N VAL A 131 -0.33 -8.38 -6.09
CA VAL A 131 -0.90 -7.07 -6.38
C VAL A 131 -2.31 -7.26 -6.92
N LEU A 132 -3.28 -6.60 -6.30
CA LEU A 132 -4.61 -6.38 -6.84
C LEU A 132 -4.70 -4.93 -7.29
N LEU A 133 -5.10 -4.70 -8.53
CA LEU A 133 -5.41 -3.38 -9.06
C LEU A 133 -6.85 -3.40 -9.59
N TRP A 134 -7.66 -2.48 -9.10
CA TRP A 134 -9.02 -2.28 -9.56
C TRP A 134 -9.23 -0.84 -10.03
N ALA A 135 -9.85 -0.70 -11.19
CA ALA A 135 -10.37 0.55 -11.72
C ALA A 135 -11.44 0.24 -12.77
N LYS A 136 -12.29 1.21 -13.11
CA LYS A 136 -13.30 1.04 -14.18
C LYS A 136 -12.68 0.71 -15.54
N THR A 137 -11.45 1.11 -15.75
CA THR A 137 -10.68 0.93 -17.00
C THR A 137 -9.84 -0.34 -17.00
N CYS A 138 -9.77 -1.09 -15.90
CA CYS A 138 -9.07 -2.37 -15.86
C CYS A 138 -9.75 -3.40 -16.75
N ARG A 139 -8.94 -4.20 -17.43
CA ARG A 139 -9.40 -5.45 -18.06
C ARG A 139 -9.29 -6.54 -16.99
N PRO A 140 -10.39 -7.13 -16.55
CA PRO A 140 -10.33 -8.21 -15.57
C PRO A 140 -9.63 -9.42 -16.18
N ASP A 141 -8.80 -10.07 -15.38
CA ASP A 141 -8.25 -11.40 -15.70
C ASP A 141 -9.13 -12.52 -15.11
N THR A 142 -8.64 -13.74 -15.17
CA THR A 142 -9.36 -14.93 -14.67
C THR A 142 -9.05 -15.25 -13.21
N VAL A 143 -8.20 -14.46 -12.55
CA VAL A 143 -7.81 -14.68 -11.15
C VAL A 143 -8.94 -14.24 -10.23
N THR A 144 -9.40 -15.16 -9.38
CA THR A 144 -10.54 -14.95 -8.47
C THR A 144 -10.14 -14.92 -6.99
N THR A 145 -8.86 -15.19 -6.68
CA THR A 145 -8.35 -15.19 -5.31
C THR A 145 -7.10 -14.32 -5.20
N PHE A 146 -6.99 -13.58 -4.10
CA PHE A 146 -5.83 -12.75 -3.83
C PHE A 146 -4.77 -13.54 -3.03
N GLY A 147 -3.65 -13.82 -3.65
CA GLY A 147 -2.52 -14.52 -3.05
C GLY A 147 -1.39 -14.74 -4.06
N GLU A 148 -0.20 -15.03 -3.58
CA GLU A 148 1.03 -15.06 -4.39
C GLU A 148 0.91 -16.01 -5.59
N ARG A 149 0.41 -17.23 -5.37
CA ARG A 149 0.30 -18.24 -6.45
C ARG A 149 -0.74 -17.87 -7.49
N ALA A 150 -1.90 -17.36 -7.05
CA ALA A 150 -2.96 -16.98 -7.96
C ALA A 150 -2.57 -15.73 -8.76
N CYS A 151 -2.03 -14.71 -8.10
CA CYS A 151 -1.60 -13.46 -8.74
C CYS A 151 -0.43 -13.66 -9.72
N ALA A 152 0.39 -14.71 -9.55
CA ALA A 152 1.44 -15.04 -10.51
C ALA A 152 0.91 -15.35 -11.93
N ALA A 153 -0.36 -15.72 -12.06
CA ALA A 153 -1.06 -15.94 -13.33
C ALA A 153 -1.91 -14.73 -13.75
N GLY A 154 -1.85 -13.62 -13.00
CA GLY A 154 -2.67 -12.44 -13.23
C GLY A 154 -2.22 -11.59 -14.43
N GLY A 155 -3.14 -10.78 -14.94
CA GLY A 155 -2.94 -9.95 -16.13
C GLY A 155 -1.90 -8.83 -15.98
N LEU A 156 -1.54 -8.44 -14.74
CA LEU A 156 -0.46 -7.48 -14.49
C LEU A 156 0.94 -8.06 -14.73
N GLY A 157 1.08 -9.40 -14.68
CA GLY A 157 2.38 -10.05 -14.75
C GLY A 157 3.32 -9.61 -13.61
N HIS A 158 4.64 -9.68 -13.84
CA HIS A 158 5.64 -9.19 -12.89
C HIS A 158 5.89 -7.69 -13.12
N LEU A 159 5.60 -6.91 -12.10
CA LEU A 159 5.72 -5.45 -12.11
C LEU A 159 6.73 -5.00 -11.05
N ALA A 160 7.63 -4.09 -11.39
CA ALA A 160 8.47 -3.47 -10.37
C ALA A 160 7.62 -2.51 -9.51
N GLY A 161 7.75 -2.56 -8.17
CA GLY A 161 6.89 -1.77 -7.26
C GLY A 161 6.86 -0.27 -7.56
N ARG A 162 7.97 0.29 -8.08
CA ARG A 162 8.05 1.70 -8.53
C ARG A 162 7.12 2.05 -9.69
N GLU A 163 6.65 1.05 -10.45
CA GLU A 163 5.81 1.23 -11.64
C GLU A 163 4.32 1.20 -11.31
N LEU A 164 3.96 0.62 -10.15
CA LEU A 164 2.57 0.46 -9.75
C LEU A 164 1.82 1.81 -9.73
N LEU A 165 2.42 2.86 -9.16
CA LEU A 165 1.78 4.17 -9.11
C LEU A 165 1.56 4.76 -10.52
N THR A 166 2.48 4.54 -11.46
CA THR A 166 2.32 4.99 -12.85
C THR A 166 1.13 4.30 -13.51
N VAL A 167 0.95 3.00 -13.28
CA VAL A 167 -0.21 2.24 -13.77
C VAL A 167 -1.50 2.76 -13.11
N MET A 168 -1.49 3.04 -11.82
CA MET A 168 -2.63 3.65 -11.12
C MET A 168 -3.00 5.01 -11.70
N LEU A 169 -2.01 5.88 -11.98
CA LEU A 169 -2.22 7.19 -12.61
C LEU A 169 -2.83 7.07 -14.01
N ALA A 170 -2.39 6.08 -14.80
CA ALA A 170 -2.96 5.81 -16.12
C ALA A 170 -4.45 5.46 -16.00
N HIS A 171 -4.81 4.56 -15.09
CA HIS A 171 -6.20 4.16 -14.85
C HIS A 171 -7.07 5.29 -14.27
N ALA A 172 -6.47 6.21 -13.51
CA ALA A 172 -7.13 7.40 -12.97
C ALA A 172 -7.27 8.53 -13.99
N GLY A 173 -6.77 8.38 -15.23
CA GLY A 173 -6.76 9.44 -16.23
C GLY A 173 -5.87 10.64 -15.86
N ARG A 174 -4.86 10.42 -15.01
CA ARG A 174 -3.95 11.47 -14.52
C ARG A 174 -2.62 11.54 -15.27
N LEU A 175 -2.44 10.74 -16.31
CA LEU A 175 -1.32 10.86 -17.24
C LEU A 175 -1.77 11.66 -18.47
N THR A 176 -1.02 12.70 -18.83
CA THR A 176 -1.28 13.51 -20.02
C THR A 176 -0.93 12.76 -21.32
N LYS A 177 0.05 11.87 -21.24
CA LYS A 177 0.43 10.95 -22.33
C LYS A 177 1.01 9.68 -21.73
N PHE A 178 0.57 8.55 -22.23
CA PHE A 178 1.13 7.23 -21.91
C PHE A 178 1.54 6.54 -23.21
N GLY A 179 2.81 6.23 -23.31
CA GLY A 179 3.41 5.69 -24.53
C GLY A 179 3.95 6.79 -25.46
N ALA A 180 4.62 6.38 -26.51
CA ALA A 180 5.16 7.25 -27.56
C ALA A 180 4.15 7.47 -28.66
#